data_f653b1a7d3a9cc600c60576300ea8071
#
_entry.id   f653b1a7d3a9cc600c60576300ea8071
#
_cell.length_a   1.000
_cell.length_b   1.000
_cell.length_c   1.000
_cell.angle_alpha   90.00
_cell.angle_beta   90.00
_cell.angle_gamma   90.00
#
_symmetry.space_group_name_H-M   'P 1'
#
loop_
_entity.id
_entity.type
_entity.pdbx_description
1 polymer ?
#
loop_
_entity_poly.entity_id
_entity_poly.type
_entity_poly.pdbx_seq_one_letter_code
_entity_poly.pdbx_strand_id
1 'polypeptide(L)'
;MSEPRVIKKYPNRRLYDTVESRYITLADVRRLVVERIEFVVVDKKNSADITRSILLQVIAEQEHLAEPILSQEFMVSVIRSYGTGLQGQVSAHLEQSLKQLVSQQPTPPLRDRVKTMAGGEAPRPRVTSNLTRDG
;
A
#
# COMPACT_ATOMS: atom_id res chain seq x y z
N MET A 1 -21.80 13.52 -1.43
CA MET A 1 -20.61 12.71 -1.64
C MET A 1 -19.93 13.06 -2.91
N SER A 2 -18.68 13.25 -2.85
CA SER A 2 -17.93 13.57 -4.04
C SER A 2 -17.59 12.31 -4.81
N GLU A 3 -17.42 12.49 -6.10
CA GLU A 3 -17.01 11.38 -6.94
C GLU A 3 -15.58 11.02 -6.68
N PRO A 4 -15.20 9.76 -6.91
CA PRO A 4 -13.81 9.39 -6.76
C PRO A 4 -12.92 10.21 -7.68
N ARG A 5 -11.73 10.52 -7.20
CA ARG A 5 -10.72 11.18 -8.01
C ARG A 5 -10.30 10.24 -9.13
N VAL A 6 -10.13 10.77 -10.33
CA VAL A 6 -9.73 9.95 -11.47
C VAL A 6 -8.25 10.17 -11.74
N ILE A 7 -7.52 9.07 -11.78
CA ILE A 7 -6.10 9.06 -12.14
C ILE A 7 -5.98 8.29 -13.43
N LYS A 8 -5.24 8.81 -14.38
CA LYS A 8 -5.08 8.17 -15.68
C LYS A 8 -3.68 7.63 -15.84
N LYS A 9 -3.59 6.39 -16.33
CA LYS A 9 -2.30 5.79 -16.62
C LYS A 9 -2.06 5.88 -18.11
N TYR A 10 -0.94 6.49 -18.47
CA TYR A 10 -0.56 6.65 -19.87
C TYR A 10 0.31 5.48 -20.35
N PRO A 11 0.44 5.30 -21.67
CA PRO A 11 1.24 4.18 -22.18
C PRO A 11 2.68 4.18 -21.70
N ASN A 12 3.23 5.34 -21.34
CA ASN A 12 4.58 5.41 -20.81
C ASN A 12 4.65 5.06 -19.34
N ARG A 13 3.58 4.46 -18.79
CA ARG A 13 3.49 4.02 -17.41
C ARG A 13 3.40 5.14 -16.38
N ARG A 14 3.20 6.36 -16.84
CA ARG A 14 3.09 7.49 -15.93
C ARG A 14 1.64 7.65 -15.50
N LEU A 15 1.47 8.07 -14.25
CA LEU A 15 0.14 8.30 -13.69
C LEU A 15 -0.12 9.79 -13.64
N TYR A 16 -1.29 10.19 -14.06
CA TYR A 16 -1.68 11.60 -14.10
C TYR A 16 -2.91 11.84 -13.23
N ASP A 17 -2.78 12.73 -12.26
CA ASP A 17 -3.88 13.09 -11.37
C ASP A 17 -4.69 14.20 -12.01
N THR A 18 -5.93 13.89 -12.37
CA THR A 18 -6.77 14.86 -13.08
C THR A 18 -7.25 15.99 -12.17
N VAL A 19 -7.26 15.77 -10.85
CA VAL A 19 -7.67 16.82 -9.92
C VAL A 19 -6.54 17.83 -9.73
N GLU A 20 -5.32 17.33 -9.50
CA GLU A 20 -4.18 18.23 -9.29
C GLU A 20 -3.50 18.61 -10.59
N SER A 21 -3.90 18.00 -11.68
CA SER A 21 -3.37 18.30 -13.01
C SER A 21 -1.85 18.15 -13.07
N ARG A 22 -1.37 17.03 -12.54
CA ARG A 22 0.07 16.76 -12.57
C ARG A 22 0.31 15.26 -12.55
N TYR A 23 1.50 14.88 -12.97
CA TYR A 23 1.93 13.48 -12.87
C TYR A 23 2.24 13.16 -11.41
N ILE A 24 1.92 11.93 -11.02
CA ILE A 24 2.14 11.48 -9.66
C ILE A 24 2.86 10.14 -9.69
N THR A 25 3.38 9.75 -8.53
CA THR A 25 4.11 8.51 -8.36
C THR A 25 3.28 7.53 -7.54
N LEU A 26 3.78 6.30 -7.44
CA LEU A 26 3.13 5.32 -6.56
C LEU A 26 3.11 5.78 -5.12
N ALA A 27 4.13 6.53 -4.70
CA ALA A 27 4.14 7.09 -3.35
C ALA A 27 2.98 8.06 -3.15
N ASP A 28 2.65 8.82 -4.19
CA ASP A 28 1.51 9.72 -4.12
C ASP A 28 0.21 8.93 -4.02
N VAL A 29 0.11 7.83 -4.77
CA VAL A 29 -1.08 6.98 -4.69
C VAL A 29 -1.21 6.41 -3.27
N ARG A 30 -0.10 5.96 -2.71
CA ARG A 30 -0.12 5.46 -1.34
C ARG A 30 -0.65 6.52 -0.38
N ARG A 31 -0.24 7.76 -0.58
CA ARG A 31 -0.71 8.84 0.29
C ARG A 31 -2.22 9.02 0.16
N LEU A 32 -2.76 8.91 -1.05
CA LEU A 32 -4.21 9.01 -1.23
C LEU A 32 -4.93 7.93 -0.41
N VAL A 33 -4.39 6.71 -0.43
CA VAL A 33 -4.98 5.62 0.33
C VAL A 33 -4.93 5.92 1.82
N VAL A 34 -3.78 6.35 2.30
CA VAL A 34 -3.58 6.63 3.72
C VAL A 34 -4.50 7.75 4.18
N GLU A 35 -4.69 8.75 3.35
CA GLU A 35 -5.54 9.88 3.68
C GLU A 35 -7.01 9.61 3.39
N ARG A 36 -7.33 8.40 2.95
CA ARG A 36 -8.70 7.96 2.71
C ARG A 36 -9.41 8.78 1.63
N ILE A 37 -8.67 9.20 0.65
CA ILE A 37 -9.21 9.89 -0.51
C ILE A 37 -9.59 8.83 -1.54
N GLU A 38 -10.84 8.80 -1.93
CA GLU A 38 -11.30 7.83 -2.92
C GLU A 38 -10.78 8.19 -4.29
N PHE A 39 -10.34 7.18 -5.01
CA PHE A 39 -9.86 7.39 -6.36
C PHE A 39 -10.02 6.12 -7.18
N VAL A 40 -9.98 6.28 -8.49
CA VAL A 40 -9.91 5.16 -9.42
C VAL A 40 -8.77 5.45 -10.37
N VAL A 41 -8.13 4.40 -10.86
CA VAL A 41 -7.09 4.53 -11.88
C VAL A 41 -7.61 3.87 -13.14
N VAL A 42 -7.61 4.63 -14.23
CA VAL A 42 -8.05 4.10 -15.51
C VAL A 42 -6.91 4.13 -16.51
N ASP A 43 -6.89 3.13 -17.36
CA ASP A 43 -5.90 3.07 -18.43
C ASP A 43 -6.34 4.03 -19.53
N LYS A 44 -5.47 4.97 -19.85
CA LYS A 44 -5.78 5.97 -20.86
C LYS A 44 -6.06 5.32 -22.23
N LYS A 45 -5.45 4.18 -22.49
CA LYS A 45 -5.53 3.53 -23.76
C LYS A 45 -6.91 2.93 -24.01
N ASN A 46 -7.51 2.27 -23.02
CA ASN A 46 -8.77 1.56 -23.24
C ASN A 46 -9.81 1.87 -22.18
N SER A 47 -9.55 2.81 -21.30
CA SER A 47 -10.47 3.23 -20.24
C SER A 47 -10.80 2.12 -19.25
N ALA A 48 -10.00 1.07 -19.19
CA ALA A 48 -10.22 0.00 -18.24
C ALA A 48 -9.85 0.47 -16.83
N ASP A 49 -10.61 0.01 -15.85
CA ASP A 49 -10.32 0.29 -14.45
C ASP A 49 -9.17 -0.61 -14.00
N ILE A 50 -8.03 -0.03 -13.72
CA ILE A 50 -6.85 -0.77 -13.31
C ILE A 50 -6.43 -0.42 -11.88
N THR A 51 -7.37 0.09 -11.09
CA THR A 51 -7.08 0.49 -9.72
C THR A 51 -6.44 -0.65 -8.93
N ARG A 52 -7.01 -1.85 -9.06
CA ARG A 52 -6.50 -2.99 -8.31
C ARG A 52 -5.05 -3.30 -8.66
N SER A 53 -4.73 -3.22 -9.94
CA SER A 53 -3.37 -3.47 -10.40
C SER A 53 -2.40 -2.44 -9.81
N ILE A 54 -2.82 -1.19 -9.77
CA ILE A 54 -1.97 -0.14 -9.21
C ILE A 54 -1.80 -0.33 -7.70
N LEU A 55 -2.85 -0.73 -7.01
CA LEU A 55 -2.74 -0.98 -5.56
C LEU A 55 -1.75 -2.11 -5.28
N LEU A 56 -1.75 -3.15 -6.12
CA LEU A 56 -0.77 -4.22 -5.98
C LEU A 56 0.65 -3.71 -6.15
N GLN A 57 0.84 -2.78 -7.08
CA GLN A 57 2.17 -2.19 -7.26
C GLN A 57 2.58 -1.36 -6.07
N VAL A 58 1.63 -0.65 -5.45
CA VAL A 58 1.94 0.11 -4.23
C VAL A 58 2.39 -0.84 -3.13
N ILE A 59 1.68 -1.95 -2.97
CA ILE A 59 2.05 -2.93 -1.95
C ILE A 59 3.44 -3.47 -2.22
N ALA A 60 3.71 -3.85 -3.47
CA ALA A 60 5.02 -4.40 -3.82
C ALA A 60 6.12 -3.39 -3.54
N GLU A 61 5.89 -2.14 -3.87
CA GLU A 61 6.90 -1.11 -3.62
C GLU A 61 7.15 -0.93 -2.14
N GLN A 62 6.09 -0.94 -1.34
CA GLN A 62 6.24 -0.80 0.10
C GLN A 62 7.00 -1.98 0.70
N GLU A 63 6.77 -3.18 0.18
CA GLU A 63 7.48 -4.35 0.66
C GLU A 63 8.98 -4.28 0.36
N HIS A 64 9.36 -3.58 -0.70
CA HIS A 64 10.76 -3.44 -1.06
C HIS A 64 11.43 -2.26 -0.37
N LEU A 65 10.71 -1.17 -0.16
CA LEU A 65 11.31 0.06 0.32
C LEU A 65 11.21 0.25 1.82
N ALA A 66 10.24 -0.39 2.44
CA ALA A 66 10.01 -0.24 3.87
C ALA A 66 10.13 -1.59 4.54
N GLU A 67 9.85 -1.61 5.83
CA GLU A 67 9.87 -2.87 6.55
C GLU A 67 8.70 -3.73 6.05
N PRO A 68 8.99 -4.94 5.56
CA PRO A 68 7.94 -5.77 4.99
C PRO A 68 6.99 -6.30 6.05
N ILE A 69 5.73 -6.46 5.66
CA ILE A 69 4.73 -7.06 6.53
C ILE A 69 4.30 -8.42 6.02
N LEU A 70 4.68 -8.78 4.79
CA LEU A 70 4.29 -10.06 4.21
C LEU A 70 5.48 -11.00 4.26
N SER A 71 5.34 -12.09 5.01
CA SER A 71 6.43 -13.07 5.06
C SER A 71 6.48 -13.85 3.77
N GLN A 72 7.63 -14.43 3.51
CA GLN A 72 7.79 -15.28 2.34
C GLN A 72 6.85 -16.47 2.40
N GLU A 73 6.71 -17.08 3.58
CA GLU A 73 5.81 -18.22 3.74
C GLU A 73 4.37 -17.83 3.46
N PHE A 74 3.98 -16.64 3.91
CA PHE A 74 2.63 -16.17 3.65
C PHE A 74 2.40 -16.00 2.16
N MET A 75 3.36 -15.39 1.48
CA MET A 75 3.22 -15.18 0.03
C MET A 75 3.15 -16.50 -0.72
N VAL A 76 3.96 -17.48 -0.31
CA VAL A 76 3.90 -18.80 -0.93
C VAL A 76 2.51 -19.41 -0.72
N SER A 77 1.96 -19.27 0.47
CA SER A 77 0.65 -19.82 0.77
C SER A 77 -0.43 -19.18 -0.08
N VAL A 78 -0.35 -17.86 -0.25
CA VAL A 78 -1.31 -17.15 -1.08
C VAL A 78 -1.23 -17.65 -2.52
N ILE A 79 0.00 -17.77 -3.04
CA ILE A 79 0.18 -18.24 -4.41
C ILE A 79 -0.40 -19.63 -4.58
N ARG A 80 -0.18 -20.51 -3.61
CA ARG A 80 -0.68 -21.87 -3.69
C ARG A 80 -2.19 -21.97 -3.62
N SER A 81 -2.84 -20.96 -3.07
CA SER A 81 -4.29 -20.99 -2.96
C SER A 81 -4.98 -20.72 -4.29
N TYR A 82 -4.27 -20.12 -5.24
CA TYR A 82 -4.88 -19.85 -6.53
C TYR A 82 -5.10 -21.14 -7.30
N GLY A 83 -6.29 -21.28 -7.87
CA GLY A 83 -6.60 -22.44 -8.69
C GLY A 83 -6.95 -23.69 -7.92
N THR A 84 -7.02 -23.64 -6.60
CA THR A 84 -7.31 -24.82 -5.79
C THR A 84 -8.78 -24.93 -5.38
N GLY A 85 -9.59 -23.90 -5.69
CA GLY A 85 -10.95 -23.86 -5.22
C GLY A 85 -11.10 -23.26 -3.84
N LEU A 86 -9.97 -22.88 -3.21
CA LEU A 86 -10.00 -22.30 -1.88
C LEU A 86 -9.87 -20.78 -1.89
N GLN A 87 -9.77 -20.19 -3.08
CA GLN A 87 -9.51 -18.75 -3.19
C GLN A 87 -10.55 -17.92 -2.45
N GLY A 88 -11.83 -18.26 -2.60
CA GLY A 88 -12.86 -17.50 -1.94
C GLY A 88 -12.77 -17.58 -0.42
N GLN A 89 -12.44 -18.75 0.09
CA GLN A 89 -12.31 -18.94 1.53
C GLN A 89 -11.11 -18.18 2.07
N VAL A 90 -9.99 -18.23 1.35
CA VAL A 90 -8.79 -17.52 1.76
C VAL A 90 -9.04 -16.03 1.74
N SER A 91 -9.66 -15.54 0.69
CA SER A 91 -9.95 -14.13 0.55
C SER A 91 -10.85 -13.64 1.68
N ALA A 92 -11.92 -14.38 1.95
CA ALA A 92 -12.85 -14.00 3.00
C ALA A 92 -12.18 -14.00 4.37
N HIS A 93 -11.32 -14.99 4.61
CA HIS A 93 -10.62 -15.06 5.89
C HIS A 93 -9.66 -13.91 6.08
N LEU A 94 -8.92 -13.56 5.02
CA LEU A 94 -7.99 -12.45 5.09
C LEU A 94 -8.69 -11.14 5.34
N GLU A 95 -9.79 -10.92 4.64
CA GLU A 95 -10.54 -9.68 4.81
C GLU A 95 -11.12 -9.58 6.21
N GLN A 96 -11.63 -10.69 6.71
CA GLN A 96 -12.21 -10.72 8.05
C GLN A 96 -11.15 -10.41 9.10
N SER A 97 -9.99 -11.04 8.97
CA SER A 97 -8.91 -10.83 9.92
C SER A 97 -8.44 -9.39 9.91
N LEU A 98 -8.32 -8.81 8.72
CA LEU A 98 -7.86 -7.45 8.60
C LEU A 98 -8.88 -6.48 9.17
N LYS A 99 -10.16 -6.72 8.92
CA LYS A 99 -11.20 -5.87 9.47
C LYS A 99 -11.21 -5.89 10.99
N GLN A 100 -11.03 -7.08 11.56
CA GLN A 100 -10.98 -7.19 13.01
C GLN A 100 -9.80 -6.41 13.59
N LEU A 101 -8.66 -6.53 12.93
CA LEU A 101 -7.47 -5.85 13.39
C LEU A 101 -7.65 -4.33 13.35
N VAL A 102 -8.20 -3.85 12.25
CA VAL A 102 -8.41 -2.42 12.08
C VAL A 102 -9.42 -1.88 13.08
N SER A 103 -10.51 -2.63 13.31
CA SER A 103 -11.54 -2.15 14.22
C SER A 103 -11.12 -2.19 15.68
N GLN A 104 -10.21 -3.09 16.04
CA GLN A 104 -9.74 -3.19 17.41
C GLN A 104 -8.79 -2.07 17.79
N GLN A 105 -8.12 -1.52 16.82
CA GLN A 105 -7.13 -0.49 17.10
C GLN A 105 -7.67 0.86 16.68
N PRO A 106 -7.74 1.81 17.62
CA PRO A 106 -8.13 3.15 17.22
C PRO A 106 -7.15 3.67 16.19
N THR A 107 -7.67 4.34 15.19
CA THR A 107 -6.82 4.89 14.15
C THR A 107 -6.24 6.20 14.65
N PRO A 108 -4.94 6.26 14.93
CA PRO A 108 -4.35 7.51 15.38
C PRO A 108 -4.29 8.51 14.23
N PRO A 109 -4.18 9.80 14.55
CA PRO A 109 -3.98 10.79 13.51
C PRO A 109 -2.74 10.46 12.69
N LEU A 110 -2.79 10.83 11.44
CA LEU A 110 -1.71 10.50 10.53
C LEU A 110 -0.36 11.02 11.02
N ARG A 111 -0.35 12.23 11.50
CA ARG A 111 0.93 12.81 11.96
C ARG A 111 1.48 12.07 13.17
N ASP A 112 0.61 11.53 14.02
CA ASP A 112 1.07 10.76 15.17
C ASP A 112 1.69 9.45 14.72
N ARG A 113 1.12 8.83 13.73
CA ARG A 113 1.69 7.60 13.20
C ARG A 113 3.05 7.84 12.57
N VAL A 114 3.17 8.92 11.83
CA VAL A 114 4.44 9.27 11.22
C VAL A 114 5.48 9.54 12.29
N LYS A 115 5.09 10.27 13.32
CA LYS A 115 5.99 10.58 14.41
C LYS A 115 6.45 9.30 15.11
N THR A 116 5.54 8.38 15.35
CA THR A 116 5.89 7.13 16.00
C THR A 116 6.86 6.33 15.16
N MET A 117 6.64 6.28 13.88
CA MET A 117 7.50 5.52 13.00
C MET A 117 8.87 6.16 12.87
N ALA A 118 8.91 7.48 12.84
CA ALA A 118 10.18 8.18 12.69
C ALA A 118 10.99 8.12 13.98
N GLY A 119 10.30 8.24 15.08
CA GLY A 119 11.02 8.24 16.35
C GLY A 119 11.53 6.88 16.72
N GLY A 120 10.89 6.04 16.25
CA GLY A 120 11.41 4.75 16.54
C GLY A 120 12.56 4.44 15.69
N GLU A 121 12.37 5.39 15.54
CA GLU A 121 12.92 4.90 15.12
C GLU A 121 13.58 4.72 15.30
N ALA A 122 13.59 5.00 15.43
CA ALA A 122 14.15 4.62 15.47
C ALA A 122 14.74 4.37 15.67
N PRO A 123 15.02 4.38 15.72
CA PRO A 123 15.70 3.93 15.76
C PRO A 123 16.34 3.54 15.63
N ARG A 124 16.67 3.54 15.24
CA ARG A 124 17.29 2.93 14.95
C ARG A 124 18.17 2.72 15.22
N PRO A 125 18.17 2.83 15.38
CA PRO A 125 18.92 2.42 15.48
C PRO A 125 19.60 2.17 15.50
N ARG A 126 19.80 2.23 15.27
CA ARG A 126 20.45 1.76 15.15
C ARG A 126 21.21 1.45 15.12
N VAL A 127 21.21 1.67 15.04
CA VAL A 127 21.95 1.18 15.05
C VAL A 127 22.63 1.18 15.09
N THR A 128 22.74 1.62 15.12
CA THR A 128 23.51 1.33 15.14
C THR A 128 24.15 1.26 15.32
N SER A 129 24.25 1.66 15.37
CA SER A 129 25.03 1.32 15.52
C SER A 129 25.71 1.15 15.68
N ASN A 130 25.76 1.38 15.63
CA ASN A 130 26.58 0.93 15.76
C ASN A 130 27.23 0.82 15.77
N LEU A 131 27.18 1.22 15.64
CA LEU A 131 27.92 0.91 15.63
C LEU A 131 28.70 0.90 15.78
N THR A 132 28.79 1.22 15.81
CA THR A 132 29.60 0.94 16.06
C THR A 132 30.34 0.87 16.17
N ARG A 133 30.56 1.07 16.18
CA ARG A 133 31.36 0.72 16.38
C ARG A 133 32.20 0.44 16.45
N ASP A 134 32.37 0.89 16.36
CA ASP A 134 33.27 0.42 16.50
C ASP A 134 33.87 0.15 16.74
N GLY A 135 33.43 0.56 16.49
CA GLY A 135 34.22 -0.07 16.51
C GLY A 135 34.56 -0.52 16.86
#